data_7e192115f7d87eb2fb76cf325f1eb220
#
_entry.id   7e192115f7d87eb2fb76cf325f1eb220
#
_cell.length_a   1.000
_cell.length_b   1.000
_cell.length_c   1.000
_cell.angle_alpha   90.00
_cell.angle_beta   90.00
_cell.angle_gamma   90.00
#
_symmetry.space_group_name_H-M   'P 1'
#
loop_
_entity.id
_entity.type
_entity.pdbx_description
1 polymer ?
#
loop_
_entity_poly.entity_id
_entity_poly.type
_entity_poly.pdbx_seq_one_letter_code
_entity_poly.pdbx_strand_id
1 'polypeptide(L)'
;MGGHEYWVHRYEGALNGIDKAVVLLSYPKNAFGNKNALRVFICSDLTLSEEEILTHYTHRWKIEVMFKQHKMYMGLKSFMVRSAKAIDRLFVILPLAHFFFTVLFAPVLPLSAAIRRFRGILCCF
;
A
#
# COMPACT_ATOMS: atom_id res chain seq x y z
N MET A 1 -3.62 14.16 -8.55
CA MET A 1 -3.24 12.95 -9.31
C MET A 1 -2.84 13.41 -10.71
N GLY A 2 -1.65 13.08 -11.18
CA GLY A 2 -1.06 13.70 -12.37
C GLY A 2 -1.91 13.62 -13.64
N GLY A 3 -2.55 14.73 -14.02
CA GLY A 3 -3.07 15.01 -15.36
C GLY A 3 -4.17 14.12 -15.95
N HIS A 4 -4.64 13.10 -15.25
CA HIS A 4 -5.69 12.22 -15.76
C HIS A 4 -7.04 12.63 -15.19
N GLU A 5 -8.00 12.86 -16.08
CA GLU A 5 -9.37 13.16 -15.73
C GLU A 5 -10.18 11.87 -15.57
N TYR A 6 -11.00 11.80 -14.52
CA TYR A 6 -11.85 10.65 -14.21
C TYR A 6 -13.30 11.10 -14.08
N TRP A 7 -14.22 10.26 -14.55
CA TRP A 7 -15.61 10.32 -14.17
C TRP A 7 -15.78 9.57 -12.86
N VAL A 8 -16.37 10.22 -11.86
CA VAL A 8 -16.64 9.62 -10.56
C VAL A 8 -18.14 9.70 -10.31
N HIS A 9 -18.74 8.58 -9.92
CA HIS A 9 -20.13 8.51 -9.49
C HIS A 9 -20.18 7.99 -8.06
N ARG A 10 -20.84 8.76 -7.20
CA ARG A 10 -21.04 8.43 -5.79
C ARG A 10 -22.40 7.78 -5.60
N TYR A 11 -22.44 6.64 -4.96
CA TYR A 11 -23.64 5.95 -4.52
C TYR A 11 -23.54 5.72 -3.01
N GLU A 12 -24.64 6.01 -2.29
CA GLU A 12 -24.75 5.75 -0.86
C GLU A 12 -25.84 4.73 -0.62
N GLY A 13 -25.53 3.67 0.11
CA GLY A 13 -26.49 2.61 0.37
C GLY A 13 -25.95 1.52 1.29
N ALA A 14 -26.83 0.58 1.62
CA ALA A 14 -26.45 -0.59 2.38
C ALA A 14 -25.72 -1.59 1.47
N LEU A 15 -24.64 -2.17 2.00
CA LEU A 15 -23.95 -3.31 1.42
C LEU A 15 -24.10 -4.51 2.33
N ASN A 16 -23.95 -5.72 1.78
CA ASN A 16 -24.06 -6.93 2.57
C ASN A 16 -23.10 -6.91 3.77
N GLY A 17 -23.63 -6.85 4.98
CA GLY A 17 -22.88 -6.76 6.24
C GLY A 17 -22.46 -5.34 6.67
N ILE A 18 -22.86 -4.29 5.92
CA ILE A 18 -22.59 -2.89 6.26
C ILE A 18 -23.88 -2.09 6.07
N ASP A 19 -24.40 -1.50 7.14
CA ASP A 19 -25.68 -0.79 7.11
C ASP A 19 -25.68 0.44 6.21
N LYS A 20 -24.56 1.16 6.17
CA LYS A 20 -24.35 2.31 5.28
C LYS A 20 -22.93 2.38 4.78
N ALA A 21 -22.76 2.54 3.49
CA ALA A 21 -21.45 2.72 2.86
C ALA A 21 -21.57 3.67 1.65
N VAL A 22 -20.47 4.35 1.37
CA VAL A 22 -20.26 5.09 0.13
C VAL A 22 -19.55 4.20 -0.86
N VAL A 23 -20.10 4.06 -2.05
CA VAL A 23 -19.48 3.38 -3.18
C VAL A 23 -19.15 4.42 -4.25
N LEU A 24 -17.88 4.54 -4.60
CA LEU A 24 -17.44 5.38 -5.71
C LEU A 24 -17.12 4.49 -6.92
N LEU A 25 -17.78 4.78 -8.02
CA LEU A 25 -17.49 4.21 -9.32
C LEU A 25 -16.61 5.20 -10.10
N SER A 26 -15.41 4.80 -10.46
CA SER A 26 -14.48 5.68 -11.16
C SER A 26 -14.08 5.11 -12.51
N TYR A 27 -14.18 5.94 -13.54
CA TYR A 27 -13.75 5.66 -14.90
C TYR A 27 -12.74 6.71 -15.38
N PRO A 28 -11.62 6.31 -15.99
CA PRO A 28 -10.79 7.23 -16.75
C PRO A 28 -11.58 7.76 -17.95
N LYS A 29 -11.53 9.07 -18.23
CA LYS A 29 -12.28 9.67 -19.36
C LYS A 29 -11.93 9.05 -20.70
N ASN A 30 -10.67 8.68 -20.91
CA ASN A 30 -10.15 8.06 -22.13
C ASN A 30 -10.54 6.58 -22.32
N ALA A 31 -11.09 5.93 -21.28
CA ALA A 31 -11.46 4.51 -21.30
C ALA A 31 -12.92 4.29 -20.87
N PHE A 32 -13.76 5.30 -21.03
CA PHE A 32 -15.18 5.20 -20.68
C PHE A 32 -15.87 4.10 -21.49
N GLY A 33 -16.65 3.25 -20.81
CA GLY A 33 -17.33 2.10 -21.42
C GLY A 33 -16.50 0.81 -21.44
N ASN A 34 -15.20 0.84 -21.15
CA ASN A 34 -14.40 -0.37 -21.00
C ASN A 34 -14.59 -0.96 -19.59
N LYS A 35 -15.23 -2.12 -19.49
CA LYS A 35 -15.51 -2.80 -18.20
C LYS A 35 -14.26 -3.03 -17.36
N ASN A 36 -13.10 -3.24 -17.99
CA ASN A 36 -11.83 -3.49 -17.29
C ASN A 36 -11.22 -2.20 -16.72
N ALA A 37 -11.68 -1.04 -17.16
CA ALA A 37 -11.20 0.26 -16.67
C ALA A 37 -12.00 0.78 -15.46
N LEU A 38 -13.17 0.18 -15.16
CA LEU A 38 -13.96 0.52 -13.99
C LEU A 38 -13.18 0.20 -12.71
N ARG A 39 -13.13 1.19 -11.83
CA ARG A 39 -12.62 1.02 -10.45
C ARG A 39 -13.74 1.32 -9.48
N VAL A 40 -13.88 0.45 -8.49
CA VAL A 40 -14.89 0.58 -7.44
C VAL A 40 -14.16 0.75 -6.11
N PHE A 41 -14.52 1.80 -5.38
CA PHE A 41 -13.99 2.09 -4.06
C PHE A 41 -15.14 2.09 -3.07
N ILE A 42 -14.91 1.52 -1.89
CA ILE A 42 -15.91 1.42 -0.83
C ILE A 42 -15.35 2.12 0.41
N CYS A 43 -16.14 3.01 0.99
CA CYS A 43 -15.83 3.71 2.22
C CYS A 43 -16.99 3.56 3.21
N SER A 44 -16.70 3.27 4.47
CA SER A 44 -17.68 3.22 5.55
C SER A 44 -17.97 4.59 6.17
N ASP A 45 -17.13 5.58 5.90
CA ASP A 45 -17.33 6.95 6.37
C ASP A 45 -18.11 7.74 5.33
N LEU A 46 -19.30 8.21 5.74
CA LEU A 46 -20.22 8.97 4.89
C LEU A 46 -19.84 10.46 4.81
N THR A 47 -19.00 10.93 5.71
CA THR A 47 -18.65 12.35 5.82
C THR A 47 -17.56 12.77 4.84
N LEU A 48 -16.78 11.81 4.33
CA LEU A 48 -15.67 12.08 3.44
C LEU A 48 -16.16 12.45 2.03
N SER A 49 -15.50 13.44 1.45
CA SER A 49 -15.69 13.82 0.06
C SER A 49 -15.11 12.76 -0.90
N GLU A 50 -15.52 12.81 -2.15
CA GLU A 50 -15.03 11.89 -3.18
C GLU A 50 -13.51 12.00 -3.37
N GLU A 51 -12.98 13.23 -3.33
CA GLU A 51 -11.55 13.49 -3.47
C GLU A 51 -10.73 12.93 -2.29
N GLU A 52 -11.26 13.07 -1.07
CA GLU A 52 -10.62 12.53 0.13
C GLU A 52 -10.60 11.00 0.09
N ILE A 53 -11.72 10.36 -0.26
CA ILE A 53 -11.78 8.89 -0.41
C ILE A 53 -10.76 8.41 -1.43
N LEU A 54 -10.67 9.04 -2.60
CA LEU A 54 -9.71 8.68 -3.63
C LEU A 54 -8.26 8.92 -3.16
N THR A 55 -8.02 10.01 -2.42
CA THR A 55 -6.70 10.31 -1.85
C THR A 55 -6.29 9.27 -0.83
N HIS A 56 -7.17 8.89 0.09
CA HIS A 56 -6.91 7.81 1.05
C HIS A 56 -6.63 6.49 0.36
N TYR A 57 -7.32 6.19 -0.73
CA TYR A 57 -7.11 4.96 -1.48
C TYR A 57 -5.75 4.93 -2.19
N THR A 58 -5.22 6.07 -2.62
CA THR A 58 -3.87 6.13 -3.19
C THR A 58 -2.79 5.77 -2.17
N HIS A 59 -3.03 6.06 -0.88
CA HIS A 59 -2.10 5.70 0.19
C HIS A 59 -1.99 4.17 0.37
N ARG A 60 -3.02 3.40 0.01
CA ARG A 60 -2.98 1.94 0.02
C ARG A 60 -1.86 1.38 -0.84
N TRP A 61 -1.57 2.01 -1.98
CA TRP A 61 -0.47 1.60 -2.84
C TRP A 61 0.88 1.61 -2.14
N LYS A 62 1.08 2.54 -1.21
CA LYS A 62 2.31 2.60 -0.41
C LYS A 62 2.51 1.35 0.45
N ILE A 63 1.41 0.76 0.96
CA ILE A 63 1.43 -0.48 1.73
C ILE A 63 1.87 -1.66 0.82
N GLU A 64 1.33 -1.75 -0.37
CA GLU A 64 1.71 -2.80 -1.34
C GLU A 64 3.19 -2.67 -1.74
N VAL A 65 3.66 -1.45 -1.98
CA VAL A 65 5.08 -1.17 -2.25
C VAL A 65 5.96 -1.58 -1.06
N MET A 66 5.55 -1.27 0.17
CA MET A 66 6.25 -1.67 1.39
C MET A 66 6.38 -3.20 1.46
N PHE A 67 5.29 -3.95 1.29
CA PHE A 67 5.34 -5.41 1.28
C PHE A 67 6.22 -5.97 0.16
N LYS A 68 6.17 -5.36 -1.02
CA LYS A 68 7.06 -5.73 -2.13
C LYS A 68 8.52 -5.52 -1.75
N GLN A 69 8.85 -4.41 -1.12
CA GLN A 69 10.21 -4.10 -0.64
C GLN A 69 10.65 -5.07 0.45
N HIS A 70 9.78 -5.43 1.40
CA HIS A 70 10.07 -6.45 2.42
C HIS A 70 10.40 -7.81 1.78
N LYS A 71 9.64 -8.22 0.75
CA LYS A 71 9.88 -9.48 0.04
C LYS A 71 11.18 -9.46 -0.75
N MET A 72 11.49 -8.34 -1.42
CA MET A 72 12.64 -8.24 -2.32
C MET A 72 13.96 -7.96 -1.59
N TYR A 73 13.93 -7.08 -0.61
CA TYR A 73 15.16 -6.55 0.00
C TYR A 73 15.38 -7.03 1.44
N MET A 74 14.32 -7.21 2.21
CA MET A 74 14.41 -7.57 3.63
C MET A 74 14.25 -9.08 3.88
N GLY A 75 14.13 -9.87 2.83
CA GLY A 75 14.16 -11.33 2.92
C GLY A 75 12.90 -11.96 3.49
N LEU A 76 11.73 -11.30 3.45
CA LEU A 76 10.48 -11.86 3.99
C LEU A 76 10.14 -13.27 3.43
N LYS A 77 10.64 -13.61 2.25
CA LYS A 77 10.47 -14.95 1.64
C LYS A 77 11.51 -15.98 2.08
N SER A 78 12.65 -15.53 2.60
CA SER A 78 13.81 -16.39 2.91
C SER A 78 13.92 -16.77 4.39
N PHE A 79 13.07 -16.22 5.24
CA PHE A 79 13.04 -16.61 6.65
C PHE A 79 12.43 -18.01 6.83
N MET A 80 13.26 -18.98 7.17
CA MET A 80 12.82 -20.34 7.52
C MET A 80 12.35 -20.41 8.99
N VAL A 81 11.37 -19.58 9.34
CA VAL A 81 10.85 -19.54 10.71
C VAL A 81 9.64 -20.45 10.80
N ARG A 82 9.70 -21.45 11.69
CA ARG A 82 8.63 -22.44 11.90
C ARG A 82 7.74 -22.15 13.10
N SER A 83 8.16 -21.29 14.01
CA SER A 83 7.41 -20.94 15.22
C SER A 83 6.47 -19.76 14.96
N ALA A 84 5.17 -19.90 15.30
CA ALA A 84 4.18 -18.81 15.20
C ALA A 84 4.66 -17.54 15.94
N LYS A 85 5.17 -17.70 17.16
CA LYS A 85 5.71 -16.58 17.96
C LYS A 85 6.89 -15.86 17.27
N ALA A 86 7.72 -16.58 16.53
CA ALA A 86 8.83 -15.98 15.80
C ALA A 86 8.35 -15.28 14.52
N ILE A 87 7.28 -15.78 13.89
CA ILE A 87 6.61 -15.12 12.76
C ILE A 87 6.00 -13.80 13.22
N ASP A 88 5.27 -13.78 14.33
CA ASP A 88 4.68 -12.56 14.88
C ASP A 88 5.74 -11.49 15.18
N ARG A 89 6.85 -11.90 15.80
CA ARG A 89 7.99 -10.98 16.04
C ARG A 89 8.60 -10.45 14.77
N LEU A 90 8.71 -11.28 13.72
CA LEU A 90 9.23 -10.88 12.44
C LEU A 90 8.34 -9.80 11.79
N PHE A 91 7.00 -9.96 11.87
CA PHE A 91 6.06 -8.96 11.36
C PHE A 91 6.09 -7.63 12.11
N VAL A 92 6.62 -7.59 13.31
CA VAL A 92 6.88 -6.33 14.05
C VAL A 92 8.23 -5.74 13.70
N ILE A 93 9.27 -6.56 13.62
CA ILE A 93 10.65 -6.10 13.39
C ILE A 93 10.83 -5.56 11.97
N LEU A 94 10.25 -6.21 10.95
CA LEU A 94 10.41 -5.80 9.56
C LEU A 94 9.88 -4.39 9.26
N PRO A 95 8.65 -4.02 9.65
CA PRO A 95 8.16 -2.65 9.47
C PRO A 95 8.99 -1.61 10.25
N LEU A 96 9.45 -1.96 11.47
CA LEU A 96 10.33 -1.10 12.25
C LEU A 96 11.66 -0.85 11.53
N ALA A 97 12.31 -1.90 11.06
CA ALA A 97 13.54 -1.79 10.28
C ALA A 97 13.32 -0.97 9.00
N HIS A 98 12.19 -1.20 8.29
CA HIS A 98 11.82 -0.41 7.12
C HIS A 98 11.65 1.07 7.45
N PHE A 99 10.97 1.39 8.55
CA PHE A 99 10.81 2.76 9.03
C PHE A 99 12.16 3.42 9.30
N PHE A 100 13.04 2.77 10.05
CA PHE A 100 14.38 3.30 10.33
C PHE A 100 15.19 3.52 9.05
N PHE A 101 15.18 2.56 8.12
CA PHE A 101 15.86 2.72 6.85
C PHE A 101 15.29 3.87 6.02
N THR A 102 13.98 4.05 6.03
CA THR A 102 13.32 5.11 5.27
C THR A 102 13.62 6.48 5.89
N VAL A 103 13.53 6.62 7.23
CA VAL A 103 13.75 7.90 7.90
C VAL A 103 15.21 8.32 7.89
N LEU A 104 16.13 7.37 8.15
CA LEU A 104 17.55 7.70 8.29
C LEU A 104 18.29 7.81 6.94
N PHE A 105 17.89 7.03 5.94
CA PHE A 105 18.65 6.91 4.69
C PHE A 105 17.92 7.43 3.45
N ALA A 106 16.58 7.58 3.46
CA ALA A 106 15.83 8.08 2.31
C ALA A 106 16.26 9.46 1.82
N PRO A 107 16.72 10.39 2.69
CA PRO A 107 17.25 11.68 2.22
C PRO A 107 18.54 11.56 1.40
N VAL A 108 19.28 10.45 1.55
CA VAL A 108 20.63 10.30 0.98
C VAL A 108 20.69 9.18 -0.05
N LEU A 109 19.94 8.09 0.14
CA LEU A 109 20.01 6.88 -0.71
C LEU A 109 18.64 6.23 -0.87
N PRO A 110 18.31 5.70 -2.07
CA PRO A 110 17.12 4.88 -2.22
C PRO A 110 17.21 3.63 -1.33
N LEU A 111 16.09 3.20 -0.78
CA LEU A 111 16.00 2.07 0.18
C LEU A 111 16.74 0.82 -0.31
N SER A 112 16.66 0.50 -1.60
CA SER A 112 17.36 -0.63 -2.20
C SER A 112 18.89 -0.53 -2.12
N ALA A 113 19.43 0.67 -2.20
CA ALA A 113 20.87 0.91 -2.10
C ALA A 113 21.32 0.88 -0.64
N ALA A 114 20.53 1.45 0.28
CA ALA A 114 20.79 1.40 1.70
C ALA A 114 20.88 -0.05 2.20
N ILE A 115 19.88 -0.88 1.89
CA ILE A 115 19.86 -2.29 2.31
C ILE A 115 21.01 -3.11 1.70
N ARG A 116 21.37 -2.87 0.43
CA ARG A 116 22.52 -3.54 -0.19
C ARG A 116 23.83 -3.21 0.52
N ARG A 117 24.00 -1.97 0.94
CA ARG A 117 25.20 -1.53 1.69
C ARG A 117 25.29 -2.24 3.04
N PHE A 118 24.18 -2.41 3.75
CA PHE A 118 24.14 -3.15 5.01
C PHE A 118 24.32 -4.66 4.84
N ARG A 119 23.79 -5.27 3.77
CA ARG A 119 24.07 -6.68 3.47
C ARG A 119 25.54 -6.95 3.22
N GLY A 120 26.25 -6.05 2.56
CA GLY A 120 27.71 -6.15 2.40
C GLY A 120 28.47 -6.15 3.71
N ILE A 121 28.00 -5.44 4.72
CA ILE A 121 28.61 -5.38 6.06
C ILE A 121 28.31 -6.67 6.84
N LEU A 122 27.09 -7.21 6.75
CA LEU A 122 26.68 -8.44 7.45
C LEU A 122 27.25 -9.73 6.86
N CYS A 123 27.69 -9.74 5.60
CA CYS A 123 28.38 -10.90 5.02
C CYS A 123 29.87 -10.94 5.36
N CYS A 124 30.40 -9.95 6.08
CA CYS A 124 31.80 -9.94 6.55
C CYS A 124 31.95 -10.40 8.01
N PHE A 125 30.89 -10.87 8.65
CA PHE A 125 30.85 -11.55 9.94
C PHE A 125 30.27 -12.96 9.76
#